data_3ef33a218fcefed973ad74c4e14e9e4b
#
_entry.id   3ef33a218fcefed973ad74c4e14e9e4b
#
_cell.length_a   1.000
_cell.length_b   1.000
_cell.length_c   1.000
_cell.angle_alpha   90.00
_cell.angle_beta   90.00
_cell.angle_gamma   90.00
#
_symmetry.space_group_name_H-M   'P 1'
#
loop_
_entity.id
_entity.type
_entity.pdbx_description
1 polymer ?
#
loop_
_entity_poly.entity_id
_entity_poly.type
_entity_poly.pdbx_seq_one_letter_code
_entity_poly.pdbx_strand_id
1 'polypeptide(L)'
;QFSSDIKQFPMRETSSGKFEVTPPIWGNNLKDVSFTGKGIFDGAGEAWRPVKKFKTTAGQWQELVAKSGSVLSDDGKIWYPSEAAKRGEELAKVITKMPNATLDMYQQLHHYLRPMMFTLSKVTNLLIDGPTFRNSPKFVINPKQITNLVIRNTTVYNPSWAQNGDGIDISASKNVIIYNTKVNAGDDGICMKSSGTPKNGEALLQNVIIAECTVNEGHGGFVIGSNTDGGMKNIYVSNCTFDGTDIGIRVKSNSGRGGDVSQIFIDNIEMKNIIKEAVLFDTFYADAPVGSTKESEAAQHTGEKVPYFHDFYVSNVNCASSETAFSFAGLPDKLIENLYFKNVNITSKKGIVGKNA
;
A
#
# COMPACT_ATOMS: atom_id res chain seq x y z
N GLN A 1 -11.24 12.35 -16.98
CA GLN A 1 -10.44 12.91 -15.90
C GLN A 1 -11.35 13.45 -14.82
N PHE A 2 -11.03 13.20 -13.55
CA PHE A 2 -11.71 13.85 -12.42
C PHE A 2 -11.29 15.29 -12.28
N SER A 3 -12.09 16.09 -11.55
CA SER A 3 -11.79 17.49 -11.33
C SER A 3 -10.49 17.68 -10.54
N SER A 4 -9.73 18.72 -10.89
CA SER A 4 -8.64 19.21 -10.06
C SER A 4 -9.11 20.22 -8.99
N ASP A 5 -10.37 20.62 -9.03
CA ASP A 5 -10.96 21.48 -8.00
C ASP A 5 -11.31 20.66 -6.75
N ILE A 6 -10.49 20.82 -5.74
CA ILE A 6 -10.58 20.14 -4.46
C ILE A 6 -11.95 20.32 -3.79
N LYS A 7 -12.61 21.46 -4.00
CA LYS A 7 -13.92 21.78 -3.41
C LYS A 7 -15.05 20.87 -3.90
N GLN A 8 -14.86 20.19 -5.04
CA GLN A 8 -15.85 19.24 -5.57
C GLN A 8 -15.85 17.88 -4.84
N PHE A 9 -14.90 17.65 -3.94
CA PHE A 9 -14.78 16.42 -3.17
C PHE A 9 -15.08 16.70 -1.68
N PRO A 10 -16.34 16.65 -1.25
CA PRO A 10 -16.69 16.98 0.13
C PRO A 10 -16.09 16.00 1.14
N MET A 11 -15.96 16.46 2.37
CA MET A 11 -15.64 15.59 3.49
C MET A 11 -16.83 14.70 3.82
N ARG A 12 -16.55 13.45 4.19
CA ARG A 12 -17.55 12.51 4.70
C ARG A 12 -17.08 11.85 5.99
N GLU A 13 -18.02 11.49 6.83
CA GLU A 13 -17.74 10.75 8.05
C GLU A 13 -17.47 9.27 7.74
N THR A 14 -16.48 8.70 8.40
CA THR A 14 -16.14 7.28 8.35
C THR A 14 -16.86 6.52 9.46
N SER A 15 -16.90 5.20 9.35
CA SER A 15 -17.50 4.34 10.40
C SER A 15 -16.80 4.44 11.78
N SER A 16 -15.61 5.03 11.84
CA SER A 16 -14.87 5.27 13.09
C SER A 16 -15.09 6.68 13.68
N GLY A 17 -16.03 7.46 13.13
CA GLY A 17 -16.31 8.82 13.57
C GLY A 17 -15.25 9.85 13.16
N LYS A 18 -14.33 9.48 12.28
CA LYS A 18 -13.36 10.40 11.68
C LYS A 18 -13.88 10.88 10.32
N PHE A 19 -13.25 11.90 9.76
CA PHE A 19 -13.64 12.40 8.45
C PHE A 19 -12.53 12.15 7.41
N GLU A 20 -12.93 11.90 6.18
CA GLU A 20 -12.05 11.75 5.03
C GLU A 20 -12.60 12.49 3.81
N VAL A 21 -11.75 12.80 2.85
CA VAL A 21 -12.19 13.36 1.57
C VAL A 21 -12.88 12.26 0.77
N THR A 22 -14.07 12.54 0.26
CA THR A 22 -14.86 11.58 -0.52
C THR A 22 -14.09 11.14 -1.77
N PRO A 23 -13.85 9.84 -1.95
CA PRO A 23 -13.23 9.35 -3.18
C PRO A 23 -14.09 9.63 -4.41
N PRO A 24 -13.51 9.94 -5.58
CA PRO A 24 -14.27 10.15 -6.81
C PRO A 24 -15.08 8.91 -7.25
N ILE A 25 -14.58 7.72 -6.94
CA ILE A 25 -15.35 6.47 -7.13
C ILE A 25 -15.49 5.81 -5.77
N TRP A 26 -16.69 5.82 -5.23
CA TRP A 26 -16.96 5.20 -3.94
C TRP A 26 -18.35 4.57 -3.88
N GLY A 27 -18.49 3.61 -2.99
CA GLY A 27 -19.77 2.95 -2.74
C GLY A 27 -19.67 2.03 -1.52
N ASN A 28 -20.80 1.75 -0.92
CA ASN A 28 -20.88 0.91 0.27
C ASN A 28 -22.13 0.05 0.24
N ASN A 29 -22.02 -1.22 0.66
CA ASN A 29 -23.11 -2.16 0.76
C ASN A 29 -23.81 -2.39 -0.59
N LEU A 30 -23.03 -2.78 -1.59
CA LEU A 30 -23.49 -2.98 -2.97
C LEU A 30 -23.43 -4.46 -3.37
N LYS A 31 -24.11 -4.79 -4.45
CA LYS A 31 -24.07 -6.12 -5.04
C LYS A 31 -23.98 -6.03 -6.56
N ASP A 32 -23.27 -6.99 -7.18
CA ASP A 32 -23.17 -7.16 -8.62
C ASP A 32 -22.69 -5.88 -9.34
N VAL A 33 -21.52 -5.37 -8.95
CA VAL A 33 -20.91 -4.15 -9.51
C VAL A 33 -19.81 -4.50 -10.48
N SER A 34 -19.79 -3.84 -11.64
CA SER A 34 -18.70 -4.03 -12.62
C SER A 34 -18.23 -2.73 -13.25
N PHE A 35 -16.90 -2.67 -13.46
CA PHE A 35 -16.21 -1.65 -14.23
C PHE A 35 -15.50 -2.34 -15.39
N THR A 36 -15.97 -2.16 -16.60
CA THR A 36 -15.48 -2.90 -17.76
C THR A 36 -15.12 -1.98 -18.92
N GLY A 37 -14.32 -2.50 -19.87
CA GLY A 37 -13.91 -1.79 -21.06
C GLY A 37 -12.52 -1.12 -20.92
N LYS A 38 -12.11 -0.36 -21.93
CA LYS A 38 -10.77 0.21 -22.04
C LYS A 38 -10.68 1.70 -21.69
N GLY A 39 -11.64 2.21 -20.93
CA GLY A 39 -11.66 3.60 -20.50
C GLY A 39 -10.55 3.94 -19.51
N ILE A 40 -10.25 5.22 -19.37
CA ILE A 40 -9.22 5.74 -18.47
C ILE A 40 -9.90 6.57 -17.37
N PHE A 41 -9.64 6.20 -16.13
CA PHE A 41 -9.94 7.02 -14.95
C PHE A 41 -8.66 7.75 -14.53
N ASP A 42 -8.64 9.06 -14.63
CA ASP A 42 -7.49 9.90 -14.27
C ASP A 42 -7.85 10.74 -13.04
N GLY A 43 -7.08 10.57 -11.95
CA GLY A 43 -7.37 11.15 -10.65
C GLY A 43 -6.94 12.61 -10.47
N ALA A 44 -6.29 13.22 -11.46
CA ALA A 44 -5.72 14.58 -11.34
C ALA A 44 -4.87 14.78 -10.07
N GLY A 45 -4.11 13.75 -9.69
CA GLY A 45 -3.43 13.65 -8.40
C GLY A 45 -2.35 14.70 -8.16
N GLU A 46 -1.83 15.31 -9.21
CA GLU A 46 -0.85 16.40 -9.12
C GLU A 46 -1.41 17.65 -8.44
N ALA A 47 -2.74 17.84 -8.45
CA ALA A 47 -3.39 18.94 -7.74
C ALA A 47 -3.42 18.71 -6.20
N TRP A 48 -3.17 17.50 -5.77
CA TRP A 48 -3.31 17.10 -4.37
C TRP A 48 -2.00 16.73 -3.68
N ARG A 49 -1.08 16.10 -4.43
CA ARG A 49 0.07 15.40 -3.83
C ARG A 49 1.18 16.35 -3.45
N PRO A 50 1.70 16.29 -2.21
CA PRO A 50 3.02 16.81 -1.92
C PRO A 50 4.07 15.93 -2.62
N VAL A 51 5.23 16.52 -2.92
CA VAL A 51 6.33 15.83 -3.59
C VAL A 51 7.59 15.96 -2.74
N LYS A 52 8.21 14.85 -2.40
CA LYS A 52 9.46 14.82 -1.65
C LYS A 52 10.66 14.92 -2.62
N LYS A 53 11.58 15.84 -2.35
CA LYS A 53 12.75 16.12 -3.19
C LYS A 53 13.54 14.87 -3.55
N PHE A 54 13.79 13.99 -2.59
CA PHE A 54 14.60 12.78 -2.80
C PHE A 54 13.93 11.73 -3.71
N LYS A 55 12.63 11.85 -3.97
CA LYS A 55 11.88 10.99 -4.89
C LYS A 55 11.88 11.52 -6.34
N THR A 56 12.52 12.63 -6.60
CA THR A 56 12.55 13.29 -7.92
C THR A 56 13.97 13.43 -8.44
N THR A 57 14.11 13.51 -9.75
CA THR A 57 15.35 13.97 -10.37
C THR A 57 15.55 15.46 -10.12
N ALA A 58 16.78 15.96 -10.28
CA ALA A 58 17.06 17.39 -10.14
C ALA A 58 16.20 18.27 -11.08
N GLY A 59 16.02 17.83 -12.32
CA GLY A 59 15.19 18.54 -13.31
C GLY A 59 13.71 18.58 -12.90
N GLN A 60 13.13 17.44 -12.52
CA GLN A 60 11.74 17.36 -12.02
C GLN A 60 11.52 18.26 -10.81
N TRP A 61 12.50 18.28 -9.89
CA TRP A 61 12.44 19.17 -8.72
C TRP A 61 12.45 20.65 -9.12
N GLN A 62 13.35 21.04 -10.00
CA GLN A 62 13.41 22.43 -10.51
C GLN A 62 12.12 22.85 -11.19
N GLU A 63 11.53 21.99 -12.02
CA GLU A 63 10.23 22.25 -12.66
C GLU A 63 9.10 22.45 -11.65
N LEU A 64 9.05 21.64 -10.58
CA LEU A 64 8.07 21.80 -9.51
C LEU A 64 8.23 23.12 -8.78
N VAL A 65 9.44 23.46 -8.40
CA VAL A 65 9.73 24.70 -7.65
C VAL A 65 9.51 25.95 -8.49
N ALA A 66 9.72 25.89 -9.80
CA ALA A 66 9.50 26.99 -10.72
C ALA A 66 8.01 27.29 -11.00
N LYS A 67 7.09 26.41 -10.61
CA LYS A 67 5.65 26.65 -10.79
C LYS A 67 5.18 27.84 -9.96
N SER A 68 4.34 28.69 -10.58
CA SER A 68 3.70 29.81 -9.87
C SER A 68 2.89 29.30 -8.68
N GLY A 69 3.04 29.95 -7.51
CA GLY A 69 2.37 29.52 -6.28
C GLY A 69 3.02 28.29 -5.61
N SER A 70 4.24 27.94 -6.00
CA SER A 70 5.01 26.84 -5.39
C SER A 70 5.24 27.09 -3.89
N VAL A 71 4.97 26.08 -3.07
CA VAL A 71 5.14 26.12 -1.62
C VAL A 71 6.11 25.03 -1.19
N LEU A 72 7.10 25.39 -0.37
CA LEU A 72 8.08 24.45 0.15
C LEU A 72 7.93 24.28 1.67
N SER A 73 8.34 23.10 2.15
CA SER A 73 8.59 22.90 3.59
C SER A 73 9.72 23.84 4.05
N ASP A 74 9.80 24.11 5.35
CA ASP A 74 10.80 25.02 5.93
C ASP A 74 12.24 24.56 5.67
N ASP A 75 12.46 23.25 5.57
CA ASP A 75 13.75 22.65 5.23
C ASP A 75 13.99 22.51 3.70
N GLY A 76 13.07 22.97 2.88
CA GLY A 76 13.14 22.92 1.42
C GLY A 76 13.12 21.53 0.80
N LYS A 77 12.67 20.49 1.54
CA LYS A 77 12.69 19.09 1.08
C LYS A 77 11.36 18.55 0.58
N ILE A 78 10.25 19.25 0.84
CA ILE A 78 8.92 18.87 0.38
C ILE A 78 8.30 20.05 -0.39
N TRP A 79 7.78 19.77 -1.56
CA TRP A 79 6.95 20.69 -2.33
C TRP A 79 5.47 20.38 -2.05
N TYR A 80 4.67 21.41 -1.85
CA TYR A 80 3.23 21.32 -1.65
C TYR A 80 2.47 22.02 -2.79
N PRO A 81 1.31 21.50 -3.19
CA PRO A 81 0.49 22.13 -4.23
C PRO A 81 -0.15 23.45 -3.76
N SER A 82 -0.20 23.74 -2.46
CA SER A 82 -0.74 24.98 -1.90
C SER A 82 -0.30 25.20 -0.45
N GLU A 83 -0.41 26.45 0.04
CA GLU A 83 -0.23 26.77 1.45
C GLU A 83 -1.22 26.02 2.35
N ALA A 84 -2.46 25.81 1.89
CA ALA A 84 -3.44 25.03 2.63
C ALA A 84 -3.03 23.58 2.79
N ALA A 85 -2.35 22.98 1.81
CA ALA A 85 -1.81 21.63 1.92
C ALA A 85 -0.66 21.54 2.94
N LYS A 86 0.27 22.50 2.92
CA LYS A 86 1.37 22.60 3.90
C LYS A 86 0.82 22.77 5.31
N ARG A 87 -0.05 23.74 5.52
CA ARG A 87 -0.70 23.99 6.82
C ARG A 87 -1.51 22.77 7.30
N GLY A 88 -2.21 22.11 6.38
CA GLY A 88 -2.99 20.91 6.68
C GLY A 88 -2.12 19.78 7.21
N GLU A 89 -0.89 19.60 6.73
CA GLU A 89 0.05 18.59 7.26
C GLU A 89 0.37 18.84 8.74
N GLU A 90 0.66 20.08 9.11
CA GLU A 90 0.94 20.44 10.50
C GLU A 90 -0.28 20.22 11.42
N LEU A 91 -1.43 20.67 10.98
CA LEU A 91 -2.68 20.50 11.73
C LEU A 91 -3.08 19.03 11.87
N ALA A 92 -2.80 18.20 10.89
CA ALA A 92 -3.14 16.78 10.91
C ALA A 92 -2.42 16.03 12.04
N LYS A 93 -1.22 16.44 12.44
CA LYS A 93 -0.46 15.86 13.55
C LYS A 93 -1.23 15.91 14.87
N VAL A 94 -2.13 16.89 15.01
CA VAL A 94 -2.96 17.12 16.20
C VAL A 94 -4.39 16.64 15.97
N ILE A 95 -5.07 17.16 14.98
CA ILE A 95 -6.52 16.95 14.75
C ILE A 95 -6.87 15.47 14.58
N THR A 96 -6.09 14.70 13.82
CA THR A 96 -6.38 13.28 13.57
C THR A 96 -6.25 12.39 14.81
N LYS A 97 -5.62 12.91 15.87
CA LYS A 97 -5.44 12.21 17.15
C LYS A 97 -6.48 12.61 18.20
N MET A 98 -7.25 13.67 17.95
CA MET A 98 -8.29 14.12 18.87
C MET A 98 -9.47 13.14 18.86
N PRO A 99 -9.96 12.68 20.03
CA PRO A 99 -11.11 11.77 20.09
C PRO A 99 -12.39 12.35 19.52
N ASN A 100 -12.59 13.66 19.68
CA ASN A 100 -13.83 14.37 19.34
C ASN A 100 -13.57 15.47 18.28
N ALA A 101 -12.71 15.21 17.31
CA ALA A 101 -12.45 16.17 16.26
C ALA A 101 -13.70 16.35 15.37
N THR A 102 -14.14 17.59 15.21
CA THR A 102 -15.35 17.94 14.45
C THR A 102 -15.09 18.01 12.95
N LEU A 103 -16.17 18.03 12.16
CA LEU A 103 -16.09 18.24 10.70
C LEU A 103 -15.35 19.53 10.37
N ASP A 104 -15.63 20.65 11.07
CA ASP A 104 -14.99 21.94 10.82
C ASP A 104 -13.47 21.90 11.05
N MET A 105 -13.03 21.14 12.05
CA MET A 105 -11.59 20.89 12.27
C MET A 105 -11.00 20.11 11.09
N TYR A 106 -11.67 19.06 10.64
CA TYR A 106 -11.23 18.26 9.49
C TYR A 106 -11.27 19.03 8.17
N GLN A 107 -12.17 19.98 7.98
CA GLN A 107 -12.20 20.84 6.79
C GLN A 107 -10.91 21.66 6.62
N GLN A 108 -10.23 22.01 7.71
CA GLN A 108 -8.93 22.64 7.65
C GLN A 108 -7.83 21.73 7.09
N LEU A 109 -8.06 20.42 7.08
CA LEU A 109 -7.16 19.41 6.55
C LEU A 109 -7.47 19.02 5.10
N HIS A 110 -8.51 19.57 4.50
CA HIS A 110 -9.07 19.10 3.23
C HIS A 110 -8.00 18.97 2.13
N HIS A 111 -7.17 19.99 1.95
CA HIS A 111 -6.11 20.01 0.95
C HIS A 111 -4.97 19.00 1.24
N TYR A 112 -4.83 18.57 2.48
CA TYR A 112 -3.78 17.62 2.89
C TYR A 112 -4.27 16.16 2.83
N LEU A 113 -5.53 15.89 3.21
CA LEU A 113 -6.02 14.53 3.42
C LEU A 113 -6.16 13.69 2.15
N ARG A 114 -6.19 14.27 1.00
CA ARG A 114 -6.21 13.58 -0.32
C ARG A 114 -7.15 12.37 -0.41
N PRO A 115 -8.08 12.32 -1.35
CA PRO A 115 -8.94 11.14 -1.53
C PRO A 115 -8.15 9.95 -2.11
N MET A 116 -8.54 8.74 -1.78
CA MET A 116 -8.25 7.57 -2.60
C MET A 116 -9.08 7.67 -3.88
N MET A 117 -8.60 7.15 -5.01
CA MET A 117 -9.37 7.29 -6.25
C MET A 117 -10.57 6.36 -6.31
N PHE A 118 -10.39 5.11 -5.93
CA PHE A 118 -11.41 4.07 -6.00
C PHE A 118 -11.53 3.37 -4.65
N THR A 119 -12.69 3.50 -4.00
CA THR A 119 -12.96 2.83 -2.72
C THR A 119 -14.39 2.30 -2.70
N LEU A 120 -14.55 1.00 -2.89
CA LEU A 120 -15.81 0.31 -2.64
C LEU A 120 -15.69 -0.53 -1.37
N SER A 121 -16.74 -0.54 -0.56
CA SER A 121 -16.76 -1.28 0.70
C SER A 121 -18.00 -2.14 0.82
N LYS A 122 -17.86 -3.34 1.41
CA LYS A 122 -18.97 -4.27 1.63
C LYS A 122 -19.74 -4.58 0.33
N VAL A 123 -19.01 -5.02 -0.69
CA VAL A 123 -19.61 -5.40 -1.97
C VAL A 123 -19.56 -6.92 -2.14
N THR A 124 -20.67 -7.48 -2.60
CA THR A 124 -20.73 -8.86 -3.08
C THR A 124 -20.70 -8.85 -4.61
N ASN A 125 -19.71 -9.54 -5.20
CA ASN A 125 -19.43 -9.63 -6.63
C ASN A 125 -19.00 -8.27 -7.23
N LEU A 126 -17.70 -8.01 -7.19
CA LEU A 126 -17.07 -6.86 -7.83
C LEU A 126 -16.17 -7.33 -8.97
N LEU A 127 -16.40 -6.82 -10.17
CA LEU A 127 -15.56 -7.05 -11.35
C LEU A 127 -14.92 -5.73 -11.82
N ILE A 128 -13.60 -5.75 -12.01
CA ILE A 128 -12.84 -4.69 -12.71
C ILE A 128 -12.12 -5.39 -13.87
N ASP A 129 -12.51 -5.11 -15.12
CA ASP A 129 -11.97 -5.78 -16.30
C ASP A 129 -11.66 -4.79 -17.43
N GLY A 130 -10.39 -4.50 -17.62
CA GLY A 130 -9.86 -3.75 -18.75
C GLY A 130 -9.59 -2.26 -18.57
N PRO A 131 -10.18 -1.51 -17.62
CA PRO A 131 -9.92 -0.07 -17.53
C PRO A 131 -8.50 0.26 -17.06
N THR A 132 -8.09 1.49 -17.34
CA THR A 132 -6.87 2.08 -16.79
C THR A 132 -7.22 3.06 -15.68
N PHE A 133 -6.58 2.92 -14.52
CA PHE A 133 -6.65 3.87 -13.42
C PHE A 133 -5.29 4.53 -13.26
N ARG A 134 -5.24 5.86 -13.30
CA ARG A 134 -3.97 6.55 -13.20
C ARG A 134 -4.03 7.83 -12.40
N ASN A 135 -2.86 8.27 -11.95
CA ASN A 135 -2.66 9.60 -11.39
C ASN A 135 -3.58 9.90 -10.19
N SER A 136 -3.69 8.93 -9.27
CA SER A 136 -4.50 9.08 -8.06
C SER A 136 -3.89 10.08 -7.08
N PRO A 137 -4.69 10.84 -6.35
CA PRO A 137 -4.20 11.67 -5.24
C PRO A 137 -3.53 10.87 -4.11
N LYS A 138 -3.97 9.63 -3.89
CA LYS A 138 -3.47 8.71 -2.87
C LYS A 138 -3.48 7.28 -3.44
N PHE A 139 -3.98 6.28 -2.71
CA PHE A 139 -4.14 4.91 -3.21
C PHE A 139 -5.03 4.88 -4.45
N VAL A 140 -4.70 4.04 -5.42
CA VAL A 140 -5.44 3.96 -6.68
C VAL A 140 -6.69 3.10 -6.53
N ILE A 141 -6.53 1.79 -6.34
CA ILE A 141 -7.64 0.83 -6.17
C ILE A 141 -7.60 0.30 -4.74
N ASN A 142 -8.58 0.65 -3.92
CA ASN A 142 -8.64 0.29 -2.51
C ASN A 142 -10.01 -0.28 -2.12
N PRO A 143 -10.39 -1.48 -2.58
CA PRO A 143 -11.62 -2.15 -2.17
C PRO A 143 -11.48 -2.75 -0.76
N LYS A 144 -12.56 -2.72 0.01
CA LYS A 144 -12.59 -3.18 1.40
C LYS A 144 -13.78 -4.07 1.67
N GLN A 145 -13.57 -5.20 2.36
CA GLN A 145 -14.65 -6.12 2.74
C GLN A 145 -15.46 -6.60 1.53
N ILE A 146 -14.78 -7.00 0.49
CA ILE A 146 -15.40 -7.52 -0.73
C ILE A 146 -15.51 -9.05 -0.64
N THR A 147 -16.62 -9.58 -1.05
CA THR A 147 -16.80 -11.01 -1.29
C THR A 147 -16.92 -11.24 -2.79
N ASN A 148 -16.06 -12.08 -3.36
CA ASN A 148 -15.92 -12.34 -4.79
C ASN A 148 -15.46 -11.09 -5.56
N LEU A 149 -14.16 -10.83 -5.53
CA LEU A 149 -13.50 -9.75 -6.27
C LEU A 149 -12.72 -10.32 -7.45
N VAL A 150 -12.91 -9.75 -8.62
CA VAL A 150 -12.03 -10.01 -9.78
C VAL A 150 -11.51 -8.69 -10.32
N ILE A 151 -10.18 -8.55 -10.37
CA ILE A 151 -9.46 -7.47 -11.06
C ILE A 151 -8.63 -8.12 -12.16
N ARG A 152 -8.87 -7.78 -13.41
CA ARG A 152 -8.12 -8.38 -14.51
C ARG A 152 -7.95 -7.45 -15.71
N ASN A 153 -6.92 -7.73 -16.51
CA ASN A 153 -6.63 -6.97 -17.74
C ASN A 153 -6.55 -5.45 -17.51
N THR A 154 -6.26 -5.04 -16.27
CA THR A 154 -6.34 -3.67 -15.79
C THR A 154 -4.93 -3.05 -15.76
N THR A 155 -4.84 -1.76 -16.01
CA THR A 155 -3.61 -1.00 -15.83
C THR A 155 -3.80 0.00 -14.69
N VAL A 156 -2.85 0.00 -13.75
CA VAL A 156 -2.79 0.96 -12.65
C VAL A 156 -1.50 1.73 -12.76
N TYR A 157 -1.56 3.05 -12.75
CA TYR A 157 -0.38 3.89 -12.92
C TYR A 157 -0.39 5.09 -11.98
N ASN A 158 0.53 5.12 -11.04
CA ASN A 158 0.98 6.31 -10.34
C ASN A 158 2.47 6.52 -10.63
N PRO A 159 2.95 7.76 -10.74
CA PRO A 159 4.39 7.98 -10.86
C PRO A 159 5.13 7.54 -9.59
N SER A 160 6.37 7.09 -9.72
CA SER A 160 7.21 6.56 -8.63
C SER A 160 7.37 7.54 -7.44
N TRP A 161 7.30 8.82 -7.70
CA TRP A 161 7.37 9.85 -6.67
C TRP A 161 6.02 10.15 -5.98
N ALA A 162 4.92 9.52 -6.40
CA ALA A 162 3.61 9.74 -5.79
C ALA A 162 3.58 9.20 -4.35
N GLN A 163 3.55 10.09 -3.37
CA GLN A 163 3.49 9.72 -1.96
C GLN A 163 2.17 9.01 -1.62
N ASN A 164 2.24 7.84 -0.96
CA ASN A 164 1.11 6.94 -0.73
C ASN A 164 0.35 6.63 -2.03
N GLY A 165 1.09 6.46 -3.11
CA GLY A 165 0.58 6.13 -4.42
C GLY A 165 0.50 4.63 -4.64
N ASP A 166 -0.01 3.88 -3.64
CA ASP A 166 -0.20 2.44 -3.69
C ASP A 166 -1.06 2.07 -4.90
N GLY A 167 -0.70 0.99 -5.58
CA GLY A 167 -1.42 0.57 -6.77
C GLY A 167 -2.75 -0.11 -6.47
N ILE A 168 -2.70 -1.28 -5.85
CA ILE A 168 -3.88 -2.07 -5.50
C ILE A 168 -3.77 -2.51 -4.05
N ASP A 169 -4.68 -2.04 -3.21
CA ASP A 169 -4.79 -2.41 -1.80
C ASP A 169 -6.06 -3.20 -1.52
N ILE A 170 -5.95 -4.49 -1.34
CA ILE A 170 -7.08 -5.34 -0.98
C ILE A 170 -7.19 -5.43 0.53
N SER A 171 -8.32 -5.02 1.09
CA SER A 171 -8.54 -5.04 2.54
C SER A 171 -9.66 -5.98 2.97
N ALA A 172 -9.37 -6.90 3.91
CA ALA A 172 -10.35 -7.73 4.61
C ALA A 172 -11.41 -8.37 3.68
N SER A 173 -10.97 -8.93 2.56
CA SER A 173 -11.82 -9.44 1.47
C SER A 173 -11.67 -10.95 1.30
N LYS A 174 -12.66 -11.60 0.69
CA LYS A 174 -12.69 -13.05 0.48
C LYS A 174 -12.93 -13.39 -1.00
N ASN A 175 -12.28 -14.46 -1.48
CA ASN A 175 -12.38 -14.96 -2.85
C ASN A 175 -11.96 -13.87 -3.85
N VAL A 176 -10.68 -13.56 -3.88
CA VAL A 176 -10.11 -12.47 -4.67
C VAL A 176 -9.25 -13.05 -5.79
N ILE A 177 -9.42 -12.56 -6.99
CA ILE A 177 -8.55 -12.84 -8.15
C ILE A 177 -8.03 -11.53 -8.70
N ILE A 178 -6.69 -11.40 -8.79
CA ILE A 178 -6.01 -10.34 -9.53
C ILE A 178 -5.21 -11.02 -10.65
N TYR A 179 -5.57 -10.76 -11.89
CA TYR A 179 -5.01 -11.49 -13.03
C TYR A 179 -4.64 -10.58 -14.18
N ASN A 180 -3.52 -10.85 -14.84
CA ASN A 180 -3.06 -10.14 -16.05
C ASN A 180 -3.16 -8.59 -15.88
N THR A 181 -2.65 -8.08 -14.75
CA THR A 181 -2.76 -6.67 -14.38
C THR A 181 -1.38 -6.04 -14.30
N LYS A 182 -1.25 -4.84 -14.85
CA LYS A 182 0.00 -4.05 -14.83
C LYS A 182 -0.13 -2.93 -13.81
N VAL A 183 0.84 -2.84 -12.90
CA VAL A 183 0.87 -1.85 -11.83
C VAL A 183 2.18 -1.08 -11.87
N ASN A 184 2.09 0.24 -11.88
CA ASN A 184 3.19 1.16 -11.58
C ASN A 184 2.78 1.97 -10.37
N ALA A 185 3.57 1.95 -9.30
CA ALA A 185 3.20 2.54 -8.02
C ALA A 185 4.25 3.52 -7.50
N GLY A 186 3.81 4.47 -6.70
CA GLY A 186 4.69 5.37 -5.96
C GLY A 186 4.90 4.94 -4.49
N ASP A 187 4.20 3.89 -4.09
CA ASP A 187 4.29 3.21 -2.79
C ASP A 187 4.11 1.69 -3.03
N ASP A 188 3.37 0.95 -2.22
CA ASP A 188 3.21 -0.50 -2.42
C ASP A 188 2.49 -0.83 -3.76
N GLY A 189 2.95 -1.85 -4.47
CA GLY A 189 2.39 -2.27 -5.77
C GLY A 189 1.06 -3.00 -5.63
N ILE A 190 1.09 -4.31 -5.33
CA ILE A 190 -0.10 -5.11 -5.01
C ILE A 190 -0.02 -5.49 -3.54
N CYS A 191 -0.89 -4.92 -2.72
CA CYS A 191 -0.81 -4.98 -1.27
C CYS A 191 -2.05 -5.62 -0.63
N MET A 192 -1.81 -6.58 0.24
CA MET A 192 -2.82 -7.24 1.06
C MET A 192 -2.86 -6.62 2.45
N LYS A 193 -4.02 -6.15 2.86
CA LYS A 193 -4.28 -5.55 4.17
C LYS A 193 -5.47 -6.22 4.85
N SER A 194 -5.43 -6.34 6.15
CA SER A 194 -6.55 -6.94 6.90
C SER A 194 -6.67 -6.24 8.25
N SER A 195 -7.70 -5.42 8.40
CA SER A 195 -7.98 -4.72 9.65
C SER A 195 -9.33 -5.14 10.21
N GLY A 196 -9.38 -5.39 11.50
CA GLY A 196 -10.57 -5.75 12.23
C GLY A 196 -10.36 -6.96 13.15
N THR A 197 -11.42 -7.37 13.83
CA THR A 197 -11.39 -8.53 14.70
C THR A 197 -11.94 -9.75 13.98
N PRO A 198 -11.13 -10.81 13.77
CA PRO A 198 -11.60 -12.08 13.23
C PRO A 198 -12.75 -12.65 14.07
N LYS A 199 -13.78 -13.18 13.41
CA LYS A 199 -14.85 -13.90 14.08
C LYS A 199 -14.60 -15.40 13.91
N ASN A 200 -14.78 -16.16 14.98
CA ASN A 200 -14.62 -17.63 14.98
C ASN A 200 -13.22 -18.10 14.49
N GLY A 201 -12.20 -17.29 14.66
CA GLY A 201 -10.84 -17.63 14.19
C GLY A 201 -10.63 -17.54 12.67
N GLU A 202 -11.61 -17.08 11.91
CA GLU A 202 -11.48 -16.92 10.46
C GLU A 202 -10.76 -15.63 10.09
N ALA A 203 -9.70 -15.73 9.27
CA ALA A 203 -9.04 -14.57 8.70
C ALA A 203 -10.01 -13.73 7.88
N LEU A 204 -9.95 -12.42 8.02
CA LEU A 204 -10.81 -11.49 7.28
C LEU A 204 -10.37 -11.35 5.82
N LEU A 205 -9.08 -11.56 5.50
CA LEU A 205 -8.58 -11.65 4.14
C LEU A 205 -8.21 -13.10 3.85
N GLN A 206 -8.89 -13.72 2.89
CA GLN A 206 -8.60 -15.12 2.56
C GLN A 206 -9.03 -15.52 1.14
N ASN A 207 -8.43 -16.60 0.66
CA ASN A 207 -8.68 -17.16 -0.68
C ASN A 207 -8.35 -16.12 -1.76
N VAL A 208 -7.08 -15.78 -1.88
CA VAL A 208 -6.58 -14.77 -2.83
C VAL A 208 -5.70 -15.45 -3.86
N ILE A 209 -5.92 -15.15 -5.13
CA ILE A 209 -5.05 -15.53 -6.25
C ILE A 209 -4.57 -14.25 -6.93
N ILE A 210 -3.25 -14.11 -7.07
CA ILE A 210 -2.59 -13.05 -7.83
C ILE A 210 -1.73 -13.75 -8.89
N ALA A 211 -2.06 -13.57 -10.17
CA ALA A 211 -1.35 -14.27 -11.23
C ALA A 211 -1.14 -13.42 -12.48
N GLU A 212 -0.04 -13.71 -13.22
CA GLU A 212 0.29 -13.05 -14.50
C GLU A 212 0.39 -11.51 -14.36
N CYS A 213 0.76 -11.00 -13.18
CA CYS A 213 0.83 -9.57 -12.91
C CYS A 213 2.26 -9.04 -13.06
N THR A 214 2.35 -7.78 -13.49
CA THR A 214 3.62 -7.04 -13.53
C THR A 214 3.53 -5.83 -12.62
N VAL A 215 4.50 -5.67 -11.73
CA VAL A 215 4.64 -4.48 -10.89
C VAL A 215 5.95 -3.79 -11.22
N ASN A 216 5.85 -2.53 -11.64
CA ASN A 216 7.00 -1.68 -11.89
C ASN A 216 7.07 -0.58 -10.85
N GLU A 217 8.29 -0.30 -10.38
CA GLU A 217 8.54 0.72 -9.36
C GLU A 217 7.75 0.47 -8.05
N GLY A 218 7.75 1.42 -7.16
CA GLY A 218 7.05 1.32 -5.87
C GLY A 218 7.88 0.69 -4.76
N HIS A 219 7.30 0.67 -3.55
CA HIS A 219 8.00 0.21 -2.34
C HIS A 219 7.97 -1.30 -2.16
N GLY A 220 7.18 -2.02 -2.93
CA GLY A 220 7.14 -3.48 -2.92
C GLY A 220 6.34 -4.05 -4.09
N GLY A 221 6.78 -5.17 -4.65
CA GLY A 221 6.07 -5.85 -5.73
C GLY A 221 4.79 -6.52 -5.24
N PHE A 222 4.94 -7.57 -4.46
CA PHE A 222 3.87 -8.18 -3.66
C PHE A 222 4.07 -7.80 -2.18
N VAL A 223 3.04 -7.28 -1.55
CA VAL A 223 3.13 -6.75 -0.19
C VAL A 223 2.03 -7.32 0.71
N ILE A 224 2.40 -7.69 1.92
CA ILE A 224 1.49 -8.00 3.02
C ILE A 224 1.69 -6.93 4.10
N GLY A 225 0.58 -6.28 4.50
CA GLY A 225 0.56 -5.34 5.62
C GLY A 225 0.69 -3.86 5.21
N SER A 226 0.98 -3.00 6.17
CA SER A 226 1.26 -3.30 7.59
C SER A 226 0.03 -3.63 8.46
N ASN A 227 -1.20 -3.46 7.98
CA ASN A 227 -2.40 -3.85 8.70
C ASN A 227 -2.62 -5.36 8.54
N THR A 228 -2.46 -6.10 9.65
CA THR A 228 -2.56 -7.57 9.67
C THR A 228 -3.51 -8.09 10.76
N ASP A 229 -4.03 -7.20 11.59
CA ASP A 229 -4.85 -7.52 12.77
C ASP A 229 -6.12 -8.33 12.46
N GLY A 230 -6.64 -8.25 11.24
CA GLY A 230 -7.76 -9.07 10.78
C GLY A 230 -7.41 -10.50 10.34
N GLY A 231 -6.12 -10.85 10.36
CA GLY A 231 -5.64 -12.14 9.87
C GLY A 231 -5.68 -12.25 8.33
N MET A 232 -4.76 -13.07 7.79
CA MET A 232 -4.67 -13.36 6.35
C MET A 232 -4.34 -14.83 6.13
N LYS A 233 -5.03 -15.48 5.19
CA LYS A 233 -4.86 -16.91 4.97
C LYS A 233 -5.15 -17.31 3.53
N ASN A 234 -4.43 -18.34 3.07
CA ASN A 234 -4.66 -18.94 1.76
C ASN A 234 -4.53 -17.92 0.61
N ILE A 235 -3.31 -17.39 0.46
CA ILE A 235 -2.95 -16.44 -0.60
C ILE A 235 -1.95 -17.10 -1.54
N TYR A 236 -2.26 -17.12 -2.82
CA TYR A 236 -1.41 -17.67 -3.85
C TYR A 236 -0.98 -16.59 -4.85
N VAL A 237 0.32 -16.43 -5.04
CA VAL A 237 0.92 -15.46 -5.96
C VAL A 237 1.78 -16.21 -6.96
N SER A 238 1.51 -16.07 -8.26
CA SER A 238 2.27 -16.83 -9.25
C SER A 238 2.46 -16.11 -10.58
N ASN A 239 3.51 -16.51 -11.32
CA ASN A 239 3.79 -16.02 -12.67
C ASN A 239 3.84 -14.48 -12.73
N CYS A 240 4.44 -13.84 -11.73
CA CYS A 240 4.50 -12.39 -11.64
C CYS A 240 5.92 -11.87 -11.89
N THR A 241 6.00 -10.63 -12.37
CA THR A 241 7.27 -9.92 -12.57
C THR A 241 7.28 -8.66 -11.74
N PHE A 242 8.36 -8.44 -10.96
CA PHE A 242 8.59 -7.20 -10.22
C PHE A 242 9.86 -6.54 -10.74
N ASP A 243 9.76 -5.30 -11.24
CA ASP A 243 10.87 -4.60 -11.87
C ASP A 243 11.03 -3.18 -11.30
N GLY A 244 12.20 -2.88 -10.74
CA GLY A 244 12.51 -1.56 -10.19
C GLY A 244 11.79 -1.23 -8.88
N THR A 245 11.22 -2.21 -8.19
CA THR A 245 10.63 -2.00 -6.86
C THR A 245 11.72 -1.88 -5.78
N ASP A 246 11.46 -1.12 -4.70
CA ASP A 246 12.37 -1.08 -3.56
C ASP A 246 12.60 -2.50 -3.01
N ILE A 247 11.53 -3.26 -2.83
CA ILE A 247 11.52 -4.62 -2.30
C ILE A 247 10.71 -5.52 -3.24
N GLY A 248 11.15 -6.75 -3.46
CA GLY A 248 10.42 -7.69 -4.30
C GLY A 248 9.18 -8.25 -3.59
N ILE A 249 9.41 -9.10 -2.59
CA ILE A 249 8.37 -9.67 -1.72
C ILE A 249 8.52 -9.01 -0.34
N ARG A 250 7.47 -8.34 0.12
CA ARG A 250 7.50 -7.53 1.34
C ARG A 250 6.41 -7.92 2.31
N VAL A 251 6.78 -8.51 3.44
CA VAL A 251 5.85 -8.88 4.52
C VAL A 251 6.18 -8.01 5.73
N LYS A 252 5.25 -7.15 6.14
CA LYS A 252 5.51 -6.15 7.19
C LYS A 252 4.33 -5.99 8.14
N SER A 253 4.64 -5.87 9.43
CA SER A 253 3.69 -5.47 10.49
C SER A 253 4.46 -4.95 11.70
N ASN A 254 3.76 -4.66 12.79
CA ASN A 254 4.40 -4.29 14.07
C ASN A 254 3.62 -4.81 15.26
N SER A 255 4.27 -4.79 16.42
CA SER A 255 3.60 -4.98 17.71
C SER A 255 2.52 -3.88 17.87
N GLY A 256 1.35 -4.27 18.37
CA GLY A 256 0.17 -3.40 18.45
C GLY A 256 -0.83 -3.59 17.30
N ARG A 257 -0.42 -4.16 16.15
CA ARG A 257 -1.34 -4.57 15.08
C ARG A 257 -1.79 -6.02 15.25
N GLY A 258 -0.86 -6.92 15.45
CA GLY A 258 -1.18 -8.35 15.63
C GLY A 258 -1.61 -9.04 14.34
N GLY A 259 -2.33 -10.15 14.50
CA GLY A 259 -2.92 -10.93 13.42
C GLY A 259 -2.07 -12.13 12.99
N ASP A 260 -2.75 -13.19 12.59
CA ASP A 260 -2.19 -14.41 12.04
C ASP A 260 -2.12 -14.30 10.51
N VAL A 261 -0.94 -14.48 9.94
CA VAL A 261 -0.70 -14.47 8.50
C VAL A 261 -0.04 -15.77 8.12
N SER A 262 -0.78 -16.63 7.45
CA SER A 262 -0.37 -18.01 7.18
C SER A 262 -0.87 -18.56 5.85
N GLN A 263 -0.32 -19.68 5.42
CA GLN A 263 -0.65 -20.35 4.17
C GLN A 263 -0.49 -19.41 2.96
N ILE A 264 0.71 -18.84 2.85
CA ILE A 264 1.08 -17.95 1.75
C ILE A 264 1.97 -18.71 0.78
N PHE A 265 1.54 -18.81 -0.46
CA PHE A 265 2.22 -19.56 -1.52
C PHE A 265 2.66 -18.59 -2.61
N ILE A 266 3.96 -18.55 -2.89
CA ILE A 266 4.56 -17.66 -3.87
C ILE A 266 5.39 -18.53 -4.82
N ASP A 267 5.03 -18.54 -6.10
CA ASP A 267 5.64 -19.44 -7.08
C ASP A 267 5.88 -18.75 -8.42
N ASN A 268 6.99 -19.08 -9.06
CA ASN A 268 7.37 -18.57 -10.37
C ASN A 268 7.35 -17.03 -10.46
N ILE A 269 8.28 -16.40 -9.73
CA ILE A 269 8.43 -14.94 -9.67
C ILE A 269 9.75 -14.52 -10.30
N GLU A 270 9.68 -13.59 -11.24
CA GLU A 270 10.83 -12.90 -11.81
C GLU A 270 11.00 -11.52 -11.19
N MET A 271 12.19 -11.22 -10.67
CA MET A 271 12.53 -9.92 -10.07
C MET A 271 13.72 -9.31 -10.80
N LYS A 272 13.63 -8.02 -11.12
CA LYS A 272 14.68 -7.25 -11.79
C LYS A 272 14.85 -5.91 -11.12
N ASN A 273 16.09 -5.43 -11.06
CA ASN A 273 16.38 -4.08 -10.57
C ASN A 273 15.80 -3.78 -9.18
N ILE A 274 15.78 -4.78 -8.30
CA ILE A 274 15.32 -4.60 -6.92
C ILE A 274 16.33 -3.73 -6.17
N ILE A 275 15.84 -2.64 -5.58
CA ILE A 275 16.72 -1.59 -5.03
C ILE A 275 17.30 -2.02 -3.68
N LYS A 276 16.49 -2.65 -2.82
CA LYS A 276 16.86 -3.02 -1.45
C LYS A 276 16.85 -4.54 -1.27
N GLU A 277 15.81 -5.10 -0.67
CA GLU A 277 15.69 -6.51 -0.39
C GLU A 277 14.90 -7.26 -1.47
N ALA A 278 15.38 -8.42 -1.91
CA ALA A 278 14.57 -9.29 -2.76
C ALA A 278 13.38 -9.84 -1.95
N VAL A 279 13.63 -10.26 -0.71
CA VAL A 279 12.60 -10.77 0.21
C VAL A 279 12.80 -10.14 1.59
N LEU A 280 11.74 -9.50 2.10
CA LEU A 280 11.71 -8.88 3.43
C LEU A 280 10.54 -9.39 4.26
N PHE A 281 10.84 -9.83 5.49
CA PHE A 281 9.88 -10.04 6.57
C PHE A 281 10.24 -9.11 7.74
N ASP A 282 9.34 -8.23 8.13
CA ASP A 282 9.59 -7.19 9.15
C ASP A 282 8.41 -7.05 10.11
N THR A 283 8.60 -7.44 11.37
CA THR A 283 7.62 -7.26 12.45
C THR A 283 7.89 -6.02 13.31
N PHE A 284 8.88 -5.21 12.94
CA PHE A 284 9.23 -3.93 13.59
C PHE A 284 8.83 -2.72 12.74
N TYR A 285 8.00 -2.91 11.74
CA TYR A 285 7.66 -1.86 10.79
C TYR A 285 7.08 -0.64 11.50
N ALA A 286 7.68 0.53 11.26
CA ALA A 286 7.17 1.82 11.72
C ALA A 286 6.56 2.59 10.55
N ASP A 287 5.32 3.05 10.71
CA ASP A 287 4.72 4.04 9.81
C ASP A 287 5.33 5.43 10.08
N ALA A 288 6.66 5.52 10.03
CA ALA A 288 7.36 6.75 10.29
C ALA A 288 7.54 7.56 9.01
N PRO A 289 7.49 8.90 9.05
CA PRO A 289 7.90 9.71 7.92
C PRO A 289 9.35 9.41 7.56
N VAL A 290 9.61 9.25 6.27
CA VAL A 290 10.98 9.03 5.77
C VAL A 290 11.89 10.16 6.25
N GLY A 291 12.99 9.78 6.92
CA GLY A 291 13.94 10.71 7.52
C GLY A 291 13.68 11.02 9.00
N SER A 292 12.68 10.39 9.64
CA SER A 292 12.56 10.44 11.09
C SER A 292 13.57 9.49 11.74
N THR A 293 14.26 9.93 12.79
CA THR A 293 15.16 9.11 13.62
C THR A 293 14.41 8.07 14.47
N LYS A 294 13.10 7.94 14.28
CA LYS A 294 12.19 7.10 15.08
C LYS A 294 12.02 5.67 14.59
N GLU A 295 12.76 5.23 13.60
CA GLU A 295 12.77 3.82 13.18
C GLU A 295 13.16 2.86 14.32
N SER A 296 13.92 3.36 15.31
CA SER A 296 14.36 2.58 16.47
C SER A 296 13.37 2.55 17.65
N GLU A 297 12.45 3.50 17.72
CA GLU A 297 11.50 3.59 18.86
C GLU A 297 10.19 2.83 18.65
N ALA A 298 9.84 2.53 17.41
CA ALA A 298 8.62 1.79 17.08
C ALA A 298 8.67 0.30 17.46
N ALA A 299 9.83 -0.16 17.83
CA ALA A 299 10.11 -1.57 18.10
C ALA A 299 9.99 -1.94 19.59
N GLN A 300 9.40 -1.11 20.44
CA GLN A 300 9.12 -1.55 21.80
C GLN A 300 7.88 -2.46 21.77
N HIS A 301 8.13 -3.73 22.03
CA HIS A 301 7.09 -4.73 22.22
C HIS A 301 6.14 -4.29 23.35
N THR A 302 4.89 -4.02 23.02
CA THR A 302 3.85 -3.62 23.99
C THR A 302 2.77 -4.71 24.14
N GLY A 303 3.18 -5.95 24.38
CA GLY A 303 2.41 -7.04 24.99
C GLY A 303 1.35 -7.75 24.15
N GLU A 304 0.16 -7.28 23.90
CA GLU A 304 -0.97 -8.17 23.58
C GLU A 304 -1.26 -8.43 22.09
N LYS A 305 -0.81 -7.58 21.19
CA LYS A 305 -1.11 -7.70 19.75
C LYS A 305 0.16 -7.88 18.94
N VAL A 306 0.62 -9.11 18.88
CA VAL A 306 1.84 -9.50 18.17
C VAL A 306 1.48 -10.11 16.82
N PRO A 307 2.04 -9.64 15.69
CA PRO A 307 1.84 -10.31 14.41
C PRO A 307 2.53 -11.67 14.39
N TYR A 308 1.86 -12.65 13.82
CA TYR A 308 2.39 -14.00 13.65
C TYR A 308 2.46 -14.35 12.17
N PHE A 309 3.69 -14.45 11.65
CA PHE A 309 3.98 -14.82 10.27
C PHE A 309 4.50 -16.25 10.23
N HIS A 310 3.76 -17.14 9.59
CA HIS A 310 4.15 -18.55 9.49
C HIS A 310 3.56 -19.24 8.25
N ASP A 311 4.10 -20.39 7.92
CA ASP A 311 3.67 -21.23 6.79
C ASP A 311 3.71 -20.47 5.45
N PHE A 312 4.89 -19.92 5.12
CA PHE A 312 5.17 -19.33 3.84
C PHE A 312 5.95 -20.30 2.95
N TYR A 313 5.47 -20.50 1.75
CA TYR A 313 6.03 -21.41 0.75
C TYR A 313 6.43 -20.60 -0.48
N VAL A 314 7.73 -20.43 -0.68
CA VAL A 314 8.30 -19.63 -1.77
C VAL A 314 9.10 -20.54 -2.69
N SER A 315 8.70 -20.64 -3.95
CA SER A 315 9.34 -21.53 -4.92
C SER A 315 9.55 -20.87 -6.28
N ASN A 316 10.57 -21.34 -7.01
CA ASN A 316 10.86 -20.93 -8.38
C ASN A 316 10.96 -19.39 -8.52
N VAL A 317 11.76 -18.77 -7.66
CA VAL A 317 11.98 -17.32 -7.67
C VAL A 317 13.36 -17.02 -8.24
N ASN A 318 13.40 -16.11 -9.20
CA ASN A 318 14.63 -15.61 -9.79
C ASN A 318 14.71 -14.09 -9.58
N CYS A 319 15.81 -13.60 -8.99
CA CYS A 319 16.08 -12.18 -8.80
C CYS A 319 17.43 -11.83 -9.43
N ALA A 320 17.40 -11.05 -10.49
CA ALA A 320 18.60 -10.68 -11.24
C ALA A 320 19.54 -9.73 -10.47
N SER A 321 18.97 -8.88 -9.60
CA SER A 321 19.77 -7.95 -8.78
C SER A 321 19.01 -7.41 -7.59
N SER A 322 19.67 -7.32 -6.43
CA SER A 322 19.20 -6.63 -5.22
C SER A 322 20.38 -6.17 -4.35
N GLU A 323 20.13 -5.30 -3.38
CA GLU A 323 21.14 -4.96 -2.36
C GLU A 323 21.29 -6.12 -1.37
N THR A 324 20.18 -6.68 -0.89
CA THR A 324 20.14 -7.79 0.07
C THR A 324 19.24 -8.90 -0.46
N ALA A 325 19.67 -10.16 -0.32
CA ALA A 325 18.84 -11.29 -0.76
C ALA A 325 17.63 -11.48 0.15
N PHE A 326 17.87 -11.68 1.44
CA PHE A 326 16.82 -11.89 2.43
C PHE A 326 17.06 -11.01 3.66
N SER A 327 15.99 -10.42 4.17
CA SER A 327 16.00 -9.73 5.46
C SER A 327 14.85 -10.22 6.32
N PHE A 328 15.17 -10.69 7.53
CA PHE A 328 14.21 -11.20 8.50
C PHE A 328 14.35 -10.42 9.82
N ALA A 329 13.27 -9.83 10.29
CA ALA A 329 13.22 -9.13 11.57
C ALA A 329 11.97 -9.58 12.35
N GLY A 330 12.11 -10.70 13.06
CA GLY A 330 11.09 -11.28 13.94
C GLY A 330 11.18 -10.75 15.37
N LEU A 331 10.10 -10.87 16.13
CA LEU A 331 10.03 -10.52 17.56
C LEU A 331 10.59 -11.66 18.41
N PRO A 332 11.26 -11.37 19.54
CA PRO A 332 11.88 -12.39 20.39
C PRO A 332 10.90 -13.44 20.92
N ASP A 333 9.69 -13.03 21.24
CA ASP A 333 8.62 -13.86 21.83
C ASP A 333 7.57 -14.30 20.80
N LYS A 334 7.74 -13.92 19.54
CA LYS A 334 6.96 -14.41 18.41
C LYS A 334 7.80 -14.45 17.14
N LEU A 335 8.43 -15.59 16.94
CA LEU A 335 9.30 -15.81 15.80
C LEU A 335 8.52 -15.83 14.49
N ILE A 336 9.20 -15.56 13.40
CA ILE A 336 8.72 -15.89 12.05
C ILE A 336 9.05 -17.36 11.82
N GLU A 337 8.05 -18.18 11.52
CA GLU A 337 8.19 -19.63 11.55
C GLU A 337 7.77 -20.31 10.23
N ASN A 338 8.25 -21.51 9.99
CA ASN A 338 7.85 -22.34 8.85
C ASN A 338 7.98 -21.62 7.50
N LEU A 339 9.16 -21.07 7.23
CA LEU A 339 9.50 -20.47 5.95
C LEU A 339 10.18 -21.53 5.06
N TYR A 340 9.56 -21.85 3.94
CA TYR A 340 10.04 -22.86 3.00
C TYR A 340 10.47 -22.21 1.69
N PHE A 341 11.75 -22.35 1.33
CA PHE A 341 12.30 -21.83 0.08
C PHE A 341 12.79 -22.98 -0.81
N LYS A 342 12.33 -23.03 -2.05
CA LYS A 342 12.71 -24.05 -3.03
C LYS A 342 13.00 -23.41 -4.40
N ASN A 343 14.15 -23.73 -4.99
CA ASN A 343 14.56 -23.18 -6.30
C ASN A 343 14.53 -21.64 -6.31
N VAL A 344 15.17 -21.00 -5.33
CA VAL A 344 15.26 -19.56 -5.21
C VAL A 344 16.67 -19.10 -5.56
N ASN A 345 16.80 -18.34 -6.64
CA ASN A 345 18.05 -17.79 -7.13
C ASN A 345 18.03 -16.26 -7.01
N ILE A 346 18.92 -15.70 -6.20
CA ILE A 346 19.01 -14.26 -5.99
C ILE A 346 20.45 -13.80 -6.16
N THR A 347 20.68 -12.87 -7.09
CA THR A 347 21.93 -12.15 -7.19
C THR A 347 21.83 -10.89 -6.34
N SER A 348 22.69 -10.75 -5.33
CA SER A 348 22.68 -9.61 -4.39
C SER A 348 24.07 -9.27 -3.88
N LYS A 349 24.21 -8.04 -3.36
CA LYS A 349 25.47 -7.61 -2.71
C LYS A 349 25.62 -8.19 -1.31
N LYS A 350 24.53 -8.37 -0.59
CA LYS A 350 24.45 -8.97 0.74
C LYS A 350 23.59 -10.22 0.71
N GLY A 351 23.98 -11.25 1.44
CA GLY A 351 23.24 -12.49 1.55
C GLY A 351 22.00 -12.39 2.44
N ILE A 352 21.97 -13.20 3.48
CA ILE A 352 20.86 -13.25 4.44
C ILE A 352 21.23 -12.42 5.66
N VAL A 353 20.30 -11.55 6.06
CA VAL A 353 20.37 -10.78 7.30
C VAL A 353 19.13 -11.11 8.12
N GLY A 354 19.30 -11.47 9.40
CA GLY A 354 18.13 -11.85 10.17
C GLY A 354 18.35 -11.88 11.68
N LYS A 355 17.23 -11.74 12.39
CA LYS A 355 17.10 -11.98 13.82
C LYS A 355 15.70 -12.52 14.12
N ASN A 356 15.60 -13.43 15.08
CA ASN A 356 14.32 -14.01 15.55
C ASN A 356 13.43 -14.58 14.41
N ALA A 357 14.06 -15.38 13.53
CA ALA A 357 13.39 -16.04 12.42
C ALA A 357 13.97 -17.44 12.20
#